data_7d26a2f9f2347aef573d824c890674c8
#
_entry.id   7d26a2f9f2347aef573d824c890674c8
#
_cell.length_a   1.000
_cell.length_b   1.000
_cell.length_c   1.000
_cell.angle_alpha   90.00
_cell.angle_beta   90.00
_cell.angle_gamma   90.00
#
_symmetry.space_group_name_H-M   'P 1'
#
loop_
_entity.id
_entity.type
_entity.pdbx_description
1 polymer ?
#
loop_
_entity_poly.entity_id
_entity_poly.type
_entity_poly.pdbx_seq_one_letter_code
_entity_poly.pdbx_strand_id
1 'polypeptide(L)'
;MQTSQQHQEVNSADPSAAKTGYALFDLDQTLVPWDTQLLFCNYILKRMPLRRLYLLILIPFLLLTKLLGAGGMKRVFLNYLVGLSRDELEELAAEFVEQHLPHSFYAEMLEVVEEQKKLGRTMVLSSASPDIWVIPIAEKLGFDHCFATTLEIQGRVQLFPELLGGNNKGANKIRKMRHLFPADFDPAGDERLPNSHAFSDSHADLPMLLICENATMVHPTEKLRLEGQKHGWQLVTPSRPTKGKFQFALACLRQALGIWK
;
A
#
# COMPACT_ATOMS: atom_id res chain seq x y z
N MET A 1 -23.61 20.56 2.78
CA MET A 1 -23.68 19.09 2.67
C MET A 1 -22.34 18.58 3.16
N GLN A 2 -22.31 18.05 4.38
CA GLN A 2 -21.11 17.44 4.97
C GLN A 2 -20.95 16.06 4.34
N THR A 3 -19.94 15.88 3.51
CA THR A 3 -19.49 14.59 3.02
C THR A 3 -18.80 13.87 4.18
N SER A 4 -19.52 12.93 4.79
CA SER A 4 -18.98 12.02 5.79
C SER A 4 -17.80 11.27 5.16
N GLN A 5 -16.59 11.56 5.63
CA GLN A 5 -15.43 10.71 5.38
C GLN A 5 -15.72 9.39 6.10
N GLN A 6 -16.15 8.38 5.37
CA GLN A 6 -16.21 7.02 5.89
C GLN A 6 -14.77 6.50 6.01
N HIS A 7 -14.19 6.68 7.20
CA HIS A 7 -13.07 5.89 7.64
C HIS A 7 -13.64 4.51 7.96
N GLN A 8 -13.42 3.51 7.10
CA GLN A 8 -13.71 2.13 7.45
C GLN A 8 -12.67 1.67 8.47
N GLU A 9 -13.09 1.61 9.73
CA GLU A 9 -12.36 0.87 10.76
C GLU A 9 -12.57 -0.62 10.51
N VAL A 10 -11.46 -1.32 10.28
CA VAL A 10 -11.45 -2.78 10.23
C VAL A 10 -11.53 -3.28 11.67
N ASN A 11 -12.72 -3.65 12.10
CA ASN A 11 -12.98 -4.05 13.49
C ASN A 11 -12.89 -5.57 13.60
N SER A 12 -11.69 -6.10 13.85
CA SER A 12 -11.48 -7.51 14.19
C SER A 12 -10.38 -7.69 15.23
N ALA A 13 -10.68 -7.33 16.50
CA ALA A 13 -9.87 -7.75 17.64
C ALA A 13 -10.72 -7.81 18.91
N ASP A 14 -10.43 -8.80 19.74
CA ASP A 14 -10.97 -8.95 21.09
C ASP A 14 -10.68 -7.67 21.90
N PRO A 15 -11.70 -6.96 22.45
CA PRO A 15 -11.52 -5.65 23.10
C PRO A 15 -10.81 -5.70 24.45
N SER A 16 -10.34 -6.84 24.93
CA SER A 16 -9.96 -7.01 26.35
C SER A 16 -8.51 -6.70 26.69
N ALA A 17 -7.59 -6.57 25.74
CA ALA A 17 -6.20 -6.21 26.01
C ALA A 17 -5.92 -4.79 25.48
N ALA A 18 -5.64 -3.85 26.40
CA ALA A 18 -5.19 -2.51 26.00
C ALA A 18 -3.92 -2.62 25.15
N LYS A 19 -4.02 -2.24 23.86
CA LYS A 19 -2.88 -2.28 22.94
C LYS A 19 -1.81 -1.28 23.37
N THR A 20 -0.57 -1.73 23.37
CA THR A 20 0.57 -0.95 23.85
C THR A 20 1.49 -0.60 22.70
N GLY A 21 1.31 0.56 22.08
CA GLY A 21 2.15 1.02 20.98
C GLY A 21 1.63 0.66 19.58
N TYR A 22 2.47 0.84 18.57
CA TYR A 22 2.06 0.77 17.16
C TYR A 22 3.03 -0.07 16.32
N ALA A 23 2.49 -0.81 15.34
CA ALA A 23 3.26 -1.41 14.26
C ALA A 23 2.74 -0.90 12.92
N LEU A 24 3.53 -0.05 12.25
CA LEU A 24 3.14 0.63 11.02
C LEU A 24 3.80 -0.06 9.82
N PHE A 25 3.01 -0.58 8.91
CA PHE A 25 3.49 -1.30 7.74
C PHE A 25 3.13 -0.60 6.44
N ASP A 26 4.10 -0.48 5.53
CA ASP A 26 3.82 -0.33 4.12
C ASP A 26 3.51 -1.69 3.50
N LEU A 27 2.89 -1.72 2.31
CA LEU A 27 2.45 -2.94 1.64
C LEU A 27 3.38 -3.35 0.50
N ASP A 28 3.45 -2.49 -0.52
CA ASP A 28 4.08 -2.79 -1.80
C ASP A 28 5.61 -2.83 -1.64
N GLN A 29 6.25 -3.93 -2.05
CA GLN A 29 7.68 -4.22 -1.86
C GLN A 29 8.13 -4.33 -0.39
N THR A 30 7.21 -4.22 0.55
CA THR A 30 7.42 -4.38 2.01
C THR A 30 6.84 -5.70 2.52
N LEU A 31 5.53 -5.93 2.40
CA LEU A 31 4.89 -7.21 2.71
C LEU A 31 4.82 -8.15 1.51
N VAL A 32 4.70 -7.59 0.32
CA VAL A 32 4.72 -8.31 -0.96
C VAL A 32 5.91 -7.85 -1.81
N PRO A 33 6.56 -8.75 -2.61
CA PRO A 33 7.69 -8.40 -3.47
C PRO A 33 7.33 -7.52 -4.67
N TRP A 34 6.04 -7.25 -4.88
CA TRP A 34 5.47 -6.61 -6.05
C TRP A 34 4.75 -5.31 -5.70
N ASP A 35 4.42 -4.54 -6.72
CA ASP A 35 3.40 -3.49 -6.64
C ASP A 35 2.02 -4.16 -6.79
N THR A 36 1.20 -4.11 -5.75
CA THR A 36 -0.14 -4.74 -5.76
C THR A 36 -1.06 -4.13 -6.80
N GLN A 37 -0.84 -2.88 -7.20
CA GLN A 37 -1.57 -2.24 -8.30
C GLN A 37 -1.28 -2.94 -9.64
N LEU A 38 -0.03 -3.39 -9.88
CA LEU A 38 0.32 -4.17 -11.06
C LEU A 38 -0.23 -5.60 -10.99
N LEU A 39 -0.20 -6.22 -9.81
CA LEU A 39 -0.78 -7.55 -9.61
C LEU A 39 -2.29 -7.54 -9.87
N PHE A 40 -3.01 -6.57 -9.32
CA PHE A 40 -4.45 -6.44 -9.55
C PHE A 40 -4.78 -6.08 -11.00
N CYS A 41 -3.98 -5.22 -11.64
CA CYS A 41 -4.08 -4.95 -13.07
C CYS A 41 -3.95 -6.25 -13.89
N ASN A 42 -2.92 -7.04 -13.63
CA ASN A 42 -2.72 -8.34 -14.31
C ASN A 42 -3.92 -9.28 -14.13
N TYR A 43 -4.45 -9.36 -12.90
CA TYR A 43 -5.63 -10.16 -12.59
C TYR A 43 -6.85 -9.72 -13.42
N ILE A 44 -7.17 -8.41 -13.42
CA ILE A 44 -8.30 -7.84 -14.18
C ILE A 44 -8.13 -8.07 -15.68
N LEU A 45 -6.94 -7.82 -16.22
CA LEU A 45 -6.68 -7.96 -17.66
C LEU A 45 -6.71 -9.42 -18.15
N LYS A 46 -6.45 -10.39 -17.28
CA LYS A 46 -6.65 -11.81 -17.59
C LYS A 46 -8.13 -12.18 -17.66
N ARG A 47 -8.95 -11.68 -16.73
CA ARG A 47 -10.40 -11.94 -16.71
C ARG A 47 -11.15 -11.17 -17.79
N MET A 48 -10.71 -9.97 -18.11
CA MET A 48 -11.36 -9.02 -19.02
C MET A 48 -10.35 -8.52 -20.09
N PRO A 49 -9.97 -9.36 -21.08
CA PRO A 49 -8.87 -9.05 -22.01
C PRO A 49 -9.05 -7.77 -22.83
N LEU A 50 -10.30 -7.38 -23.11
CA LEU A 50 -10.59 -6.13 -23.83
C LEU A 50 -10.15 -4.88 -23.07
N ARG A 51 -10.00 -4.97 -21.73
CA ARG A 51 -9.49 -3.86 -20.93
C ARG A 51 -8.04 -3.52 -21.22
N ARG A 52 -7.29 -4.35 -21.94
CA ARG A 52 -5.96 -4.00 -22.46
C ARG A 52 -5.96 -2.77 -23.36
N LEU A 53 -7.13 -2.36 -23.88
CA LEU A 53 -7.28 -1.10 -24.61
C LEU A 53 -6.88 0.13 -23.78
N TYR A 54 -6.85 0.04 -22.42
CA TYR A 54 -6.31 1.11 -21.57
C TYR A 54 -4.88 1.51 -21.92
N LEU A 55 -4.10 0.60 -22.53
CA LEU A 55 -2.74 0.88 -22.98
C LEU A 55 -2.70 1.99 -24.04
N LEU A 56 -3.77 2.14 -24.84
CA LEU A 56 -3.90 3.24 -25.82
C LEU A 56 -3.94 4.60 -25.10
N ILE A 57 -4.41 4.63 -23.86
CA ILE A 57 -4.40 5.82 -23.01
C ILE A 57 -3.06 5.90 -22.27
N LEU A 58 -2.62 4.80 -21.63
CA LEU A 58 -1.42 4.79 -20.79
C LEU A 58 -0.15 5.18 -21.56
N ILE A 59 0.08 4.59 -22.74
CA ILE A 59 1.35 4.73 -23.46
C ILE A 59 1.66 6.19 -23.82
N PRO A 60 0.73 6.99 -24.41
CA PRO A 60 0.99 8.39 -24.68
C PRO A 60 1.34 9.20 -23.43
N PHE A 61 0.69 8.90 -22.30
CA PHE A 61 0.91 9.62 -21.04
C PHE A 61 2.23 9.25 -20.34
N LEU A 62 2.88 8.14 -20.70
CA LEU A 62 4.21 7.81 -20.17
C LEU A 62 5.24 8.90 -20.47
N LEU A 63 5.10 9.62 -21.60
CA LEU A 63 5.97 10.75 -21.95
C LEU A 63 5.73 11.98 -21.03
N LEU A 64 4.58 12.05 -20.38
CA LEU A 64 4.17 13.17 -19.51
C LEU A 64 4.38 12.88 -18.02
N THR A 65 5.08 11.80 -17.66
CA THR A 65 5.27 11.38 -16.25
C THR A 65 5.82 12.48 -15.36
N LYS A 66 6.79 13.26 -15.85
CA LYS A 66 7.38 14.38 -15.07
C LYS A 66 6.39 15.50 -14.82
N LEU A 67 5.48 15.76 -15.76
CA LEU A 67 4.47 16.82 -15.67
C LEU A 67 3.32 16.42 -14.74
N LEU A 68 2.86 15.17 -14.85
CA LEU A 68 1.71 14.65 -14.09
C LEU A 68 2.04 14.27 -12.65
N GLY A 69 3.31 13.98 -12.36
CA GLY A 69 3.74 13.46 -11.07
C GLY A 69 3.12 12.09 -10.73
N ALA A 70 3.39 11.61 -9.52
CA ALA A 70 2.98 10.26 -9.11
C ALA A 70 1.44 10.09 -9.03
N GLY A 71 0.72 11.09 -8.53
CA GLY A 71 -0.74 11.06 -8.43
C GLY A 71 -1.43 11.06 -9.78
N GLY A 72 -1.00 11.95 -10.69
CA GLY A 72 -1.53 12.02 -12.05
C GLY A 72 -1.28 10.74 -12.84
N MET A 73 -0.06 10.20 -12.77
CA MET A 73 0.27 8.92 -13.42
C MET A 73 -0.52 7.75 -12.85
N LYS A 74 -0.81 7.75 -11.55
CA LYS A 74 -1.70 6.75 -10.94
C LYS A 74 -3.09 6.81 -11.54
N ARG A 75 -3.69 8.00 -11.67
CA ARG A 75 -4.99 8.20 -12.32
C ARG A 75 -5.01 7.69 -13.76
N VAL A 76 -3.95 7.99 -14.54
CA VAL A 76 -3.78 7.45 -15.90
C VAL A 76 -3.71 5.92 -15.89
N PHE A 77 -2.91 5.35 -15.01
CA PHE A 77 -2.76 3.89 -14.93
C PHE A 77 -4.08 3.20 -14.57
N LEU A 78 -4.87 3.74 -13.65
CA LEU A 78 -6.13 3.16 -13.18
C LEU A 78 -7.25 3.12 -14.24
N ASN A 79 -7.04 3.65 -15.45
CA ASN A 79 -8.03 3.57 -16.52
C ASN A 79 -8.40 2.14 -16.95
N TYR A 80 -7.62 1.12 -16.58
CA TYR A 80 -8.04 -0.28 -16.80
C TYR A 80 -9.29 -0.66 -15.99
N LEU A 81 -9.66 0.13 -14.97
CA LEU A 81 -10.86 -0.06 -14.13
C LEU A 81 -12.09 0.66 -14.67
N VAL A 82 -11.97 1.54 -15.67
CA VAL A 82 -13.07 2.37 -16.19
C VAL A 82 -14.32 1.55 -16.47
N GLY A 83 -15.48 2.07 -16.04
CA GLY A 83 -16.79 1.45 -16.25
C GLY A 83 -17.17 0.36 -15.23
N LEU A 84 -16.26 -0.08 -14.34
CA LEU A 84 -16.62 -0.96 -13.22
C LEU A 84 -17.28 -0.14 -12.10
N SER A 85 -18.30 -0.72 -11.46
CA SER A 85 -18.90 -0.18 -10.23
C SER A 85 -18.03 -0.51 -9.01
N ARG A 86 -18.31 0.11 -7.87
CA ARG A 86 -17.64 -0.22 -6.61
C ARG A 86 -17.89 -1.69 -6.23
N ASP A 87 -19.11 -2.15 -6.29
CA ASP A 87 -19.48 -3.53 -5.94
C ASP A 87 -18.74 -4.55 -6.81
N GLU A 88 -18.72 -4.33 -8.15
CA GLU A 88 -17.95 -5.18 -9.08
C GLU A 88 -16.46 -5.20 -8.74
N LEU A 89 -15.90 -4.09 -8.30
CA LEU A 89 -14.49 -3.99 -7.91
C LEU A 89 -14.21 -4.67 -6.57
N GLU A 90 -15.09 -4.55 -5.60
CA GLU A 90 -14.97 -5.19 -4.29
C GLU A 90 -15.06 -6.71 -4.41
N GLU A 91 -15.99 -7.24 -5.23
CA GLU A 91 -16.04 -8.67 -5.55
C GLU A 91 -14.76 -9.18 -6.21
N LEU A 92 -14.25 -8.45 -7.22
CA LEU A 92 -13.01 -8.79 -7.90
C LEU A 92 -11.80 -8.69 -6.97
N ALA A 93 -11.78 -7.73 -6.06
CA ALA A 93 -10.72 -7.58 -5.07
C ALA A 93 -10.74 -8.68 -4.02
N ALA A 94 -11.92 -9.07 -3.53
CA ALA A 94 -12.08 -10.18 -2.60
C ALA A 94 -11.56 -11.48 -3.22
N GLU A 95 -11.95 -11.79 -4.46
CA GLU A 95 -11.46 -12.97 -5.17
C GLU A 95 -9.94 -12.90 -5.41
N PHE A 96 -9.41 -11.74 -5.81
CA PHE A 96 -7.99 -11.53 -5.99
C PHE A 96 -7.20 -11.79 -4.70
N VAL A 97 -7.67 -11.25 -3.57
CA VAL A 97 -7.02 -11.42 -2.27
C VAL A 97 -7.08 -12.87 -1.79
N GLU A 98 -8.19 -13.57 -2.03
CA GLU A 98 -8.33 -14.96 -1.60
C GLU A 98 -7.54 -15.95 -2.47
N GLN A 99 -7.56 -15.80 -3.78
CA GLN A 99 -7.05 -16.81 -4.71
C GLN A 99 -5.63 -16.52 -5.22
N HIS A 100 -5.27 -15.26 -5.37
CA HIS A 100 -4.02 -14.89 -6.06
C HIS A 100 -2.95 -14.29 -5.16
N LEU A 101 -3.35 -13.63 -4.08
CA LEU A 101 -2.39 -12.91 -3.24
C LEU A 101 -1.67 -13.78 -2.19
N PRO A 102 -2.24 -14.88 -1.64
CA PRO A 102 -1.61 -15.63 -0.56
C PRO A 102 -0.19 -16.12 -0.88
N HIS A 103 0.07 -16.44 -2.13
CA HIS A 103 1.39 -16.89 -2.60
C HIS A 103 2.35 -15.75 -2.98
N SER A 104 1.91 -14.51 -2.82
CA SER A 104 2.68 -13.33 -3.21
C SER A 104 3.28 -12.57 -2.03
N PHE A 105 3.01 -12.97 -0.79
CA PHE A 105 3.63 -12.35 0.38
C PHE A 105 5.05 -12.89 0.63
N TYR A 106 5.90 -12.06 1.22
CA TYR A 106 7.11 -12.54 1.85
C TYR A 106 6.78 -13.36 3.10
N ALA A 107 7.17 -14.62 3.15
CA ALA A 107 6.92 -15.48 4.30
C ALA A 107 7.54 -14.90 5.59
N GLU A 108 8.77 -14.41 5.48
CA GLU A 108 9.50 -13.78 6.57
C GLU A 108 8.79 -12.53 7.10
N MET A 109 8.13 -11.76 6.24
CA MET A 109 7.39 -10.57 6.67
C MET A 109 6.04 -10.92 7.29
N LEU A 110 5.40 -12.02 6.89
CA LEU A 110 4.21 -12.52 7.58
C LEU A 110 4.54 -12.96 9.01
N GLU A 111 5.69 -13.59 9.23
CA GLU A 111 6.18 -13.92 10.58
C GLU A 111 6.37 -12.66 11.43
N VAL A 112 6.94 -11.58 10.84
CA VAL A 112 7.07 -10.28 11.50
C VAL A 112 5.70 -9.70 11.86
N VAL A 113 4.70 -9.76 10.98
CA VAL A 113 3.33 -9.30 11.26
C VAL A 113 2.77 -10.04 12.49
N GLU A 114 2.90 -11.37 12.53
CA GLU A 114 2.43 -12.17 13.65
C GLU A 114 3.21 -11.87 14.96
N GLU A 115 4.50 -11.59 14.88
CA GLU A 115 5.31 -11.17 16.02
C GLU A 115 4.81 -9.84 16.59
N GLN A 116 4.54 -8.84 15.73
CA GLN A 116 4.05 -7.54 16.16
C GLN A 116 2.66 -7.63 16.82
N LYS A 117 1.79 -8.52 16.32
CA LYS A 117 0.49 -8.82 16.97
C LYS A 117 0.67 -9.42 18.35
N LYS A 118 1.58 -10.41 18.50
CA LYS A 118 1.88 -11.04 19.80
C LYS A 118 2.43 -10.05 20.82
N LEU A 119 3.11 -8.99 20.39
CA LEU A 119 3.57 -7.89 21.24
C LEU A 119 2.42 -6.95 21.68
N GLY A 120 1.19 -7.20 21.24
CA GLY A 120 0.02 -6.38 21.60
C GLY A 120 0.01 -4.99 21.00
N ARG A 121 0.70 -4.78 19.86
CA ARG A 121 0.73 -3.48 19.17
C ARG A 121 -0.52 -3.25 18.35
N THR A 122 -0.91 -1.99 18.19
CA THR A 122 -1.91 -1.58 17.20
C THR A 122 -1.32 -1.76 15.81
N MET A 123 -1.92 -2.66 15.03
CA MET A 123 -1.46 -3.01 13.69
C MET A 123 -2.04 -2.05 12.66
N VAL A 124 -1.19 -1.33 11.94
CA VAL A 124 -1.60 -0.32 10.96
C VAL A 124 -0.98 -0.63 9.61
N LEU A 125 -1.81 -0.87 8.59
CA LEU A 125 -1.39 -0.95 7.19
C LEU A 125 -1.59 0.40 6.52
N SER A 126 -0.53 0.97 5.93
CA SER A 126 -0.60 2.26 5.23
C SER A 126 0.05 2.16 3.85
N SER A 127 -0.77 2.05 2.80
CA SER A 127 -0.30 1.86 1.42
C SER A 127 -0.69 3.00 0.50
N ALA A 128 0.18 3.29 -0.47
CA ALA A 128 -0.17 4.17 -1.58
C ALA A 128 -1.14 3.52 -2.58
N SER A 129 -1.31 2.20 -2.56
CA SER A 129 -2.23 1.47 -3.44
C SER A 129 -3.71 1.77 -3.13
N PRO A 130 -4.62 1.60 -4.10
CA PRO A 130 -6.05 1.85 -3.92
C PRO A 130 -6.72 1.02 -2.82
N ASP A 131 -7.66 1.66 -2.12
CA ASP A 131 -8.45 1.12 -1.02
C ASP A 131 -9.17 -0.19 -1.38
N ILE A 132 -9.64 -0.30 -2.61
CA ILE A 132 -10.42 -1.43 -3.14
C ILE A 132 -9.80 -2.80 -2.82
N TRP A 133 -8.49 -2.94 -2.94
CA TRP A 133 -7.82 -4.22 -2.62
C TRP A 133 -6.94 -4.15 -1.38
N VAL A 134 -6.54 -2.95 -0.93
CA VAL A 134 -5.71 -2.82 0.28
C VAL A 134 -6.53 -3.09 1.54
N ILE A 135 -7.80 -2.69 1.58
CA ILE A 135 -8.69 -2.97 2.72
C ILE A 135 -8.87 -4.49 2.92
N PRO A 136 -9.32 -5.28 1.94
CA PRO A 136 -9.44 -6.72 2.14
C PRO A 136 -8.08 -7.43 2.40
N ILE A 137 -6.95 -6.88 1.95
CA ILE A 137 -5.64 -7.36 2.35
C ILE A 137 -5.40 -7.12 3.85
N ALA A 138 -5.70 -5.92 4.33
CA ALA A 138 -5.54 -5.57 5.74
C ALA A 138 -6.40 -6.47 6.64
N GLU A 139 -7.66 -6.68 6.26
CA GLU A 139 -8.60 -7.58 6.93
C GLU A 139 -8.06 -9.02 7.00
N LYS A 140 -7.64 -9.57 5.86
CA LYS A 140 -7.08 -10.91 5.77
C LYS A 140 -5.85 -11.10 6.64
N LEU A 141 -5.00 -10.08 6.73
CA LEU A 141 -3.79 -10.09 7.55
C LEU A 141 -4.06 -9.67 9.01
N GLY A 142 -5.30 -9.35 9.41
CA GLY A 142 -5.68 -8.98 10.76
C GLY A 142 -5.05 -7.66 11.24
N PHE A 143 -4.98 -6.66 10.38
CA PHE A 143 -4.63 -5.30 10.76
C PHE A 143 -5.83 -4.60 11.43
N ASP A 144 -5.58 -3.78 12.44
CA ASP A 144 -6.63 -3.02 13.14
C ASP A 144 -7.09 -1.80 12.35
N HIS A 145 -6.13 -1.17 11.64
CA HIS A 145 -6.40 0.02 10.83
C HIS A 145 -5.75 -0.10 9.46
N CYS A 146 -6.45 0.42 8.45
CA CYS A 146 -5.98 0.46 7.08
C CYS A 146 -6.11 1.87 6.50
N PHE A 147 -5.01 2.39 5.96
CA PHE A 147 -4.96 3.66 5.24
C PHE A 147 -4.45 3.43 3.83
N ALA A 148 -5.30 3.69 2.85
CA ALA A 148 -5.00 3.49 1.45
C ALA A 148 -5.30 4.74 0.62
N THR A 149 -4.99 4.72 -0.67
CA THR A 149 -5.44 5.75 -1.60
C THR A 149 -6.90 5.50 -1.95
N THR A 150 -7.79 6.39 -1.53
CA THR A 150 -9.23 6.26 -1.76
C THR A 150 -9.57 6.66 -3.19
N LEU A 151 -10.19 5.74 -3.93
CA LEU A 151 -10.66 5.98 -5.28
C LEU A 151 -12.08 6.54 -5.25
N GLU A 152 -12.30 7.72 -5.88
CA GLU A 152 -13.65 8.24 -6.04
C GLU A 152 -14.39 7.48 -7.14
N ILE A 153 -15.54 6.90 -6.78
CA ILE A 153 -16.39 6.17 -7.73
C ILE A 153 -17.83 6.66 -7.58
N GLN A 154 -18.26 7.48 -8.54
CA GLN A 154 -19.63 7.97 -8.65
C GLN A 154 -20.41 7.04 -9.60
N GLY A 155 -21.00 5.99 -9.04
CA GLY A 155 -21.66 4.91 -9.77
C GLY A 155 -20.66 3.96 -10.41
N ARG A 156 -19.91 4.44 -11.41
CA ARG A 156 -18.84 3.66 -12.11
C ARG A 156 -17.55 4.46 -12.20
N VAL A 157 -16.43 3.74 -12.24
CA VAL A 157 -15.10 4.36 -12.41
C VAL A 157 -15.07 5.19 -13.70
N GLN A 158 -14.77 6.47 -13.54
CA GLN A 158 -14.64 7.42 -14.66
C GLN A 158 -13.22 7.37 -15.25
N LEU A 159 -13.05 7.96 -16.44
CA LEU A 159 -11.72 8.21 -17.00
C LEU A 159 -10.90 9.11 -16.06
N PHE A 160 -9.64 8.74 -15.83
CA PHE A 160 -8.72 9.45 -14.92
C PHE A 160 -9.33 9.63 -13.53
N PRO A 161 -9.73 8.55 -12.84
CA PRO A 161 -10.51 8.61 -11.61
C PRO A 161 -9.83 9.49 -10.56
N GLU A 162 -10.64 10.22 -9.80
CA GLU A 162 -10.14 11.09 -8.73
C GLU A 162 -9.65 10.28 -7.53
N LEU A 163 -8.63 10.82 -6.86
CA LEU A 163 -8.07 10.26 -5.64
C LEU A 163 -8.48 11.14 -4.46
N LEU A 164 -9.45 10.69 -3.67
CA LEU A 164 -9.97 11.44 -2.53
C LEU A 164 -8.90 11.65 -1.45
N GLY A 165 -8.66 12.90 -1.11
CA GLY A 165 -7.58 13.27 -0.20
C GLY A 165 -6.17 13.03 -0.74
N GLY A 166 -6.04 12.75 -2.05
CA GLY A 166 -4.79 12.53 -2.75
C GLY A 166 -4.18 11.15 -2.56
N ASN A 167 -3.03 10.93 -3.21
CA ASN A 167 -2.28 9.68 -3.11
C ASN A 167 -1.72 9.49 -1.69
N ASN A 168 -1.97 8.34 -1.06
CA ASN A 168 -1.52 8.03 0.31
C ASN A 168 -0.02 7.69 0.33
N LYS A 169 0.83 8.69 0.09
CA LYS A 169 2.28 8.56 -0.01
C LYS A 169 3.00 9.66 0.77
N GLY A 170 4.14 9.34 1.35
CA GLY A 170 4.95 10.30 2.10
C GLY A 170 4.22 10.91 3.30
N ALA A 171 4.30 12.22 3.47
CA ALA A 171 3.64 12.93 4.57
C ALA A 171 2.10 12.72 4.59
N ASN A 172 1.49 12.37 3.46
CA ASN A 172 0.06 12.10 3.41
C ASN A 172 -0.33 10.85 4.22
N LYS A 173 0.55 9.85 4.35
CA LYS A 173 0.36 8.71 5.24
C LYS A 173 0.16 9.19 6.68
N ILE A 174 1.05 10.04 7.17
CA ILE A 174 0.96 10.59 8.54
C ILE A 174 -0.30 11.41 8.74
N ARG A 175 -0.63 12.28 7.77
CA ARG A 175 -1.86 13.10 7.84
C ARG A 175 -3.12 12.24 7.99
N LYS A 176 -3.22 11.14 7.23
CA LYS A 176 -4.39 10.26 7.30
C LYS A 176 -4.48 9.49 8.62
N MET A 177 -3.37 9.02 9.17
CA MET A 177 -3.35 8.24 10.41
C MET A 177 -3.18 9.09 11.69
N ARG A 178 -3.11 10.44 11.59
CA ARG A 178 -2.86 11.34 12.72
C ARG A 178 -3.82 11.14 13.91
N HIS A 179 -5.07 10.82 13.63
CA HIS A 179 -6.11 10.63 14.64
C HIS A 179 -5.92 9.35 15.49
N LEU A 180 -5.06 8.41 15.05
CA LEU A 180 -4.69 7.23 15.85
C LEU A 180 -3.68 7.55 16.96
N PHE A 181 -2.92 8.64 16.80
CA PHE A 181 -1.84 8.98 17.71
C PHE A 181 -2.36 9.88 18.85
N PRO A 182 -1.66 9.92 20.01
CA PRO A 182 -2.01 10.83 21.10
C PRO A 182 -2.22 12.26 20.60
N ALA A 183 -3.17 12.97 21.21
CA ALA A 183 -3.54 14.32 20.77
C ALA A 183 -2.37 15.32 20.90
N ASP A 184 -1.52 15.14 21.89
CA ASP A 184 -0.32 15.94 22.20
C ASP A 184 0.92 15.51 21.40
N PHE A 185 0.90 14.36 20.74
CA PHE A 185 2.02 13.91 19.90
C PHE A 185 2.17 14.79 18.66
N ASP A 186 3.36 15.36 18.44
CA ASP A 186 3.69 16.11 17.22
C ASP A 186 4.53 15.23 16.25
N PRO A 187 3.97 14.79 15.12
CA PRO A 187 4.72 13.99 14.13
C PRO A 187 5.90 14.73 13.47
N ALA A 188 5.98 16.06 13.59
CA ALA A 188 7.09 16.87 13.10
C ALA A 188 8.15 17.14 14.17
N GLY A 189 7.87 16.79 15.42
CA GLY A 189 8.76 16.94 16.55
C GLY A 189 9.85 15.88 16.63
N ASP A 190 10.64 15.98 17.71
CA ASP A 190 11.74 15.03 17.98
C ASP A 190 11.27 13.78 18.74
N GLU A 191 10.09 13.83 19.34
CA GLU A 191 9.52 12.69 20.07
C GLU A 191 9.13 11.55 19.14
N ARG A 192 9.21 10.34 19.66
CA ARG A 192 8.80 9.11 18.95
C ARG A 192 7.59 8.49 19.65
N LEU A 193 6.73 7.87 18.86
CA LEU A 193 5.62 7.08 19.40
C LEU A 193 6.18 5.94 20.25
N PRO A 194 5.81 5.85 21.52
CA PRO A 194 6.36 4.84 22.42
C PRO A 194 5.95 3.43 21.99
N ASN A 195 6.85 2.46 22.20
CA ASN A 195 6.68 1.06 21.83
C ASN A 195 6.22 0.86 20.38
N SER A 196 6.79 1.62 19.45
CA SER A 196 6.39 1.60 18.05
C SER A 196 7.47 1.06 17.12
N HIS A 197 7.03 0.48 16.00
CA HIS A 197 7.91 -0.04 14.97
C HIS A 197 7.31 0.20 13.58
N ALA A 198 8.09 0.74 12.65
CA ALA A 198 7.65 0.95 11.27
C ALA A 198 8.47 0.11 10.28
N PHE A 199 7.81 -0.32 9.19
CA PHE A 199 8.37 -1.20 8.17
C PHE A 199 8.10 -0.62 6.78
N SER A 200 9.14 -0.38 5.95
CA SER A 200 9.00 0.09 4.57
C SER A 200 10.24 -0.19 3.71
N ASP A 201 10.05 -0.22 2.39
CA ASP A 201 11.10 -0.29 1.38
C ASP A 201 11.51 1.10 0.84
N SER A 202 10.63 2.10 0.99
CA SER A 202 10.66 3.36 0.24
C SER A 202 11.12 4.56 1.05
N HIS A 203 12.04 5.36 0.50
CA HIS A 203 12.39 6.66 1.07
C HIS A 203 11.18 7.63 1.16
N ALA A 204 10.14 7.42 0.36
CA ALA A 204 8.94 8.24 0.47
C ALA A 204 8.24 8.08 1.84
N ASP A 205 8.44 6.96 2.52
CA ASP A 205 7.85 6.66 3.83
C ASP A 205 8.75 7.09 5.00
N LEU A 206 9.82 7.84 4.71
CA LEU A 206 10.69 8.40 5.75
C LEU A 206 9.90 9.09 6.88
N PRO A 207 8.85 9.90 6.63
CA PRO A 207 8.05 10.47 7.72
C PRO A 207 7.42 9.41 8.63
N MET A 208 6.94 8.27 8.07
CA MET A 208 6.36 7.17 8.84
C MET A 208 7.41 6.42 9.66
N LEU A 209 8.60 6.24 9.12
CA LEU A 209 9.69 5.57 9.82
C LEU A 209 10.23 6.44 10.98
N LEU A 210 10.33 7.75 10.77
CA LEU A 210 10.87 8.70 11.75
C LEU A 210 9.99 8.91 12.99
N ILE A 211 8.68 8.74 12.90
CA ILE A 211 7.79 8.90 14.06
C ILE A 211 7.82 7.70 15.01
N CYS A 212 8.42 6.58 14.64
CA CYS A 212 8.51 5.39 15.44
C CYS A 212 9.83 5.30 16.22
N GLU A 213 9.81 4.66 17.39
CA GLU A 213 11.04 4.34 18.14
C GLU A 213 11.97 3.44 17.34
N ASN A 214 11.40 2.48 16.63
CA ASN A 214 12.14 1.53 15.84
C ASN A 214 11.67 1.54 14.38
N ALA A 215 12.59 1.28 13.46
CA ALA A 215 12.25 1.07 12.07
C ALA A 215 13.06 -0.07 11.45
N THR A 216 12.42 -0.79 10.54
CA THR A 216 13.04 -1.84 9.73
C THR A 216 12.86 -1.52 8.25
N MET A 217 13.96 -1.47 7.55
CA MET A 217 13.99 -1.30 6.10
C MET A 217 13.91 -2.67 5.42
N VAL A 218 12.93 -2.84 4.52
CA VAL A 218 12.75 -4.07 3.76
C VAL A 218 13.18 -3.84 2.32
N HIS A 219 14.27 -4.43 1.88
CA HIS A 219 14.82 -4.18 0.53
C HIS A 219 14.86 -2.70 0.12
N PRO A 220 15.43 -1.80 0.94
CA PRO A 220 15.25 -0.37 0.79
C PRO A 220 15.77 0.18 -0.52
N THR A 221 15.15 1.26 -1.00
CA THR A 221 15.78 2.15 -1.98
C THR A 221 17.11 2.67 -1.45
N GLU A 222 18.07 2.98 -2.34
CA GLU A 222 19.40 3.45 -1.92
C GLU A 222 19.32 4.69 -1.01
N LYS A 223 18.40 5.61 -1.29
CA LYS A 223 18.18 6.78 -0.44
C LYS A 223 17.73 6.40 0.97
N LEU A 224 16.79 5.44 1.09
CA LEU A 224 16.32 4.97 2.39
C LEU A 224 17.44 4.23 3.12
N ARG A 225 18.23 3.42 2.42
CA ARG A 225 19.35 2.70 3.01
C ARG A 225 20.37 3.64 3.65
N LEU A 226 20.74 4.71 2.95
CA LEU A 226 21.67 5.72 3.46
C LEU A 226 21.09 6.46 4.67
N GLU A 227 19.81 6.78 4.65
CA GLU A 227 19.14 7.43 5.78
C GLU A 227 19.04 6.50 6.98
N GLY A 228 18.60 5.26 6.78
CA GLY A 228 18.49 4.27 7.85
C GLY A 228 19.81 3.93 8.53
N GLN A 229 20.93 3.99 7.80
CA GLN A 229 22.27 3.84 8.40
C GLN A 229 22.59 4.93 9.43
N LYS A 230 22.15 6.18 9.20
CA LYS A 230 22.33 7.29 10.16
C LYS A 230 21.54 7.07 11.44
N HIS A 231 20.40 6.41 11.35
CA HIS A 231 19.50 6.13 12.47
C HIS A 231 19.71 4.75 13.11
N GLY A 232 20.63 3.94 12.59
CA GLY A 232 20.86 2.58 13.08
C GLY A 232 19.69 1.61 12.83
N TRP A 233 18.85 1.86 11.82
CA TRP A 233 17.69 1.04 11.52
C TRP A 233 18.05 -0.36 11.03
N GLN A 234 17.22 -1.32 11.35
CA GLN A 234 17.40 -2.69 10.91
C GLN A 234 17.17 -2.83 9.40
N LEU A 235 17.88 -3.79 8.80
CA LEU A 235 17.75 -4.14 7.38
C LEU A 235 17.34 -5.61 7.26
N VAL A 236 16.23 -5.84 6.57
CA VAL A 236 15.74 -7.17 6.24
C VAL A 236 15.66 -7.33 4.73
N THR A 237 16.11 -8.46 4.22
CA THR A 237 16.13 -8.77 2.78
C THR A 237 15.47 -10.12 2.52
N PRO A 238 14.12 -10.21 2.59
CA PRO A 238 13.39 -11.44 2.30
C PRO A 238 13.68 -11.98 0.90
N SER A 239 13.46 -13.27 0.70
CA SER A 239 13.71 -13.92 -0.60
C SER A 239 12.82 -13.35 -1.70
N ARG A 240 13.42 -12.77 -2.73
CA ARG A 240 12.68 -12.24 -3.89
C ARG A 240 12.45 -13.29 -4.96
N PRO A 241 11.26 -13.29 -5.62
CA PRO A 241 10.97 -14.22 -6.70
C PRO A 241 11.73 -13.92 -7.99
N THR A 242 12.43 -12.78 -8.09
CA THR A 242 13.21 -12.37 -9.25
C THR A 242 14.68 -12.15 -8.92
N LYS A 243 15.55 -12.62 -9.82
CA LYS A 243 17.00 -12.41 -9.73
C LYS A 243 17.39 -11.14 -10.50
N GLY A 244 17.49 -10.02 -9.77
CA GLY A 244 17.98 -8.76 -10.31
C GLY A 244 16.93 -7.86 -10.99
N LYS A 245 17.36 -6.62 -11.26
CA LYS A 245 16.49 -5.51 -11.70
C LYS A 245 15.82 -5.77 -13.06
N PHE A 246 16.52 -6.43 -13.99
CA PHE A 246 15.97 -6.70 -15.33
C PHE A 246 14.78 -7.67 -15.28
N GLN A 247 14.91 -8.78 -14.52
CA GLN A 247 13.80 -9.73 -14.37
C GLN A 247 12.61 -9.10 -13.64
N PHE A 248 12.87 -8.26 -12.65
CA PHE A 248 11.83 -7.51 -11.94
C PHE A 248 11.09 -6.56 -12.92
N ALA A 249 11.82 -5.75 -13.69
CA ALA A 249 11.23 -4.84 -14.68
C ALA A 249 10.40 -5.59 -15.74
N LEU A 250 10.89 -6.74 -16.23
CA LEU A 250 10.17 -7.58 -17.17
C LEU A 250 8.89 -8.17 -16.55
N ALA A 251 8.93 -8.58 -15.28
CA ALA A 251 7.75 -9.06 -14.57
C ALA A 251 6.71 -7.93 -14.41
N CYS A 252 7.12 -6.74 -14.00
CA CYS A 252 6.24 -5.56 -13.91
C CYS A 252 5.59 -5.23 -15.26
N LEU A 253 6.37 -5.26 -16.35
CA LEU A 253 5.83 -5.05 -17.70
C LEU A 253 4.78 -6.12 -18.06
N ARG A 254 5.07 -7.39 -17.79
CA ARG A 254 4.12 -8.49 -18.05
C ARG A 254 2.85 -8.35 -17.20
N GLN A 255 2.96 -7.88 -15.97
CA GLN A 255 1.81 -7.59 -15.12
C GLN A 255 0.95 -6.46 -15.70
N ALA A 256 1.57 -5.36 -16.13
CA ALA A 256 0.87 -4.24 -16.76
C ALA A 256 0.17 -4.62 -18.07
N LEU A 257 0.67 -5.64 -18.78
CA LEU A 257 0.09 -6.17 -20.02
C LEU A 257 -0.96 -7.28 -19.76
N GLY A 258 -1.12 -7.75 -18.53
CA GLY A 258 -2.03 -8.86 -18.19
C GLY A 258 -1.58 -10.22 -18.72
N ILE A 259 -0.27 -10.45 -18.85
CA ILE A 259 0.33 -11.69 -19.37
C ILE A 259 1.34 -12.33 -18.41
N TRP A 260 1.42 -11.82 -17.19
CA TRP A 260 2.24 -12.43 -16.15
C TRP A 260 1.55 -13.69 -15.60
N LYS A 261 2.31 -14.78 -15.39
CA LYS A 261 1.77 -16.09 -14.99
C LYS A 261 1.34 -16.11 -13.52
#